data_62d4bbced325874d14bfbb6e74c75a1f
#
_entry.id   62d4bbced325874d14bfbb6e74c75a1f
#
_cell.length_a   1.000
_cell.length_b   1.000
_cell.length_c   1.000
_cell.angle_alpha   90.00
_cell.angle_beta   90.00
_cell.angle_gamma   90.00
#
_symmetry.space_group_name_H-M   'P 1'
#
loop_
_entity.id
_entity.type
_entity.pdbx_description
1 polymer ?
#
loop_
_entity_poly.entity_id
_entity_poly.type
_entity_poly.pdbx_seq_one_letter_code
_entity_poly.pdbx_strand_id
1 'polypeptide(L)'
;MLWSAVATVAIVIAGVFGTMLATGRLDFAQVAKPSNSSQVVAPRVDTSYEVLVLNATAETGLGAKVREAVIGAGWAEADVEVSNASSNDFPTTTVYYGSSADEAAARGLADAIGGAEVSLDDTYQVVAPPETAAAGGTSRPQLVVVVGLDFGSE
;
A
#
# COMPACT_ATOMS: atom_id res chain seq x y z
N MET A 1 30.33 -47.02 36.97
CA MET A 1 31.17 -46.11 36.15
C MET A 1 30.35 -45.29 35.14
N LEU A 2 29.20 -45.74 34.67
CA LEU A 2 28.35 -44.96 33.72
C LEU A 2 27.69 -43.72 34.33
N TRP A 3 27.37 -43.71 35.61
CA TRP A 3 26.71 -42.61 36.28
C TRP A 3 27.63 -41.39 36.52
N SER A 4 28.94 -41.63 36.70
CA SER A 4 29.92 -40.54 36.87
C SER A 4 30.13 -39.74 35.56
N ALA A 5 30.09 -40.41 34.42
CA ALA A 5 30.23 -39.78 33.12
C ALA A 5 29.02 -38.87 32.77
N VAL A 6 27.80 -39.31 33.12
CA VAL A 6 26.59 -38.52 32.91
C VAL A 6 26.57 -37.24 33.77
N ALA A 7 26.98 -37.36 35.04
CA ALA A 7 27.08 -36.21 35.94
C ALA A 7 28.09 -35.17 35.45
N THR A 8 29.22 -35.58 34.90
CA THR A 8 30.26 -34.69 34.40
C THR A 8 29.79 -33.91 33.16
N VAL A 9 29.08 -34.58 32.24
CA VAL A 9 28.51 -33.95 31.05
C VAL A 9 27.43 -32.91 31.43
N ALA A 10 26.57 -33.23 32.39
CA ALA A 10 25.55 -32.30 32.86
C ALA A 10 26.13 -31.03 33.50
N ILE A 11 27.21 -31.14 34.26
CA ILE A 11 27.88 -30.00 34.89
C ILE A 11 28.59 -29.14 33.84
N VAL A 12 29.17 -29.70 32.81
CA VAL A 12 29.80 -28.94 31.71
C VAL A 12 28.76 -28.17 30.92
N ILE A 13 27.63 -28.79 30.60
CA ILE A 13 26.52 -28.11 29.91
C ILE A 13 25.95 -26.98 30.75
N ALA A 14 25.73 -27.17 32.03
CA ALA A 14 25.23 -26.13 32.94
C ALA A 14 26.26 -25.02 33.11
N GLY A 15 27.54 -25.31 33.14
CA GLY A 15 28.62 -24.32 33.25
C GLY A 15 28.75 -23.45 31.99
N VAL A 16 28.65 -24.05 30.81
CA VAL A 16 28.71 -23.28 29.52
C VAL A 16 27.45 -22.41 29.35
N PHE A 17 26.28 -22.93 29.64
CA PHE A 17 25.05 -22.12 29.62
C PHE A 17 25.04 -21.02 30.68
N GLY A 18 25.50 -21.30 31.89
CA GLY A 18 25.59 -20.34 32.96
C GLY A 18 26.53 -19.16 32.65
N THR A 19 27.68 -19.44 32.03
CA THR A 19 28.63 -18.39 31.64
C THR A 19 28.16 -17.59 30.43
N MET A 20 27.41 -18.18 29.51
CA MET A 20 26.82 -17.44 28.38
C MET A 20 25.71 -16.47 28.82
N LEU A 21 24.91 -16.85 29.80
CA LEU A 21 23.91 -15.95 30.42
C LEU A 21 24.57 -14.83 31.22
N ALA A 22 25.63 -15.15 31.98
CA ALA A 22 26.33 -14.17 32.82
C ALA A 22 27.18 -13.16 32.00
N THR A 23 27.60 -13.52 30.80
CA THR A 23 28.39 -12.64 29.90
C THR A 23 27.51 -11.84 28.93
N GLY A 24 26.18 -11.93 29.02
CA GLY A 24 25.25 -11.22 28.14
C GLY A 24 25.33 -11.60 26.66
N ARG A 25 25.98 -12.75 26.35
CA ARG A 25 26.15 -13.21 24.97
C ARG A 25 24.94 -13.98 24.41
N LEU A 26 23.98 -14.29 25.26
CA LEU A 26 22.67 -14.78 24.86
C LEU A 26 21.65 -13.70 25.15
N ASP A 27 21.60 -12.74 24.25
CA ASP A 27 20.57 -11.71 24.26
C ASP A 27 19.29 -12.29 23.64
N PHE A 28 18.50 -13.02 24.47
CA PHE A 28 17.19 -13.51 24.06
C PHE A 28 16.15 -12.39 23.89
N ALA A 29 16.53 -11.16 24.23
CA ALA A 29 15.68 -9.99 23.99
C ALA A 29 15.70 -9.54 22.53
N GLN A 30 16.61 -10.05 21.71
CA GLN A 30 16.64 -9.88 20.25
C GLN A 30 16.16 -11.11 19.50
N VAL A 31 15.18 -11.86 20.01
CA VAL A 31 14.22 -12.44 19.09
C VAL A 31 13.56 -11.22 18.47
N ALA A 32 14.05 -10.87 17.29
CA ALA A 32 13.54 -9.77 16.52
C ALA A 32 12.01 -9.81 16.59
N LYS A 33 11.44 -8.93 17.41
CA LYS A 33 10.12 -8.42 17.13
C LYS A 33 10.18 -8.15 15.64
N PRO A 34 9.36 -8.77 14.78
CA PRO A 34 9.30 -8.31 13.43
C PRO A 34 9.03 -6.82 13.58
N SER A 35 10.03 -6.01 13.27
CA SER A 35 9.82 -4.61 13.01
C SER A 35 8.99 -4.62 11.73
N ASN A 36 7.67 -4.79 11.90
CA ASN A 36 6.72 -4.15 11.05
C ASN A 36 6.87 -2.64 11.32
N SER A 37 8.06 -2.13 11.05
CA SER A 37 8.17 -0.82 10.48
C SER A 37 7.52 -0.99 9.13
N SER A 38 6.18 -0.85 9.07
CA SER A 38 5.55 -0.31 7.90
C SER A 38 6.34 0.97 7.68
N GLN A 39 7.31 0.93 6.78
CA GLN A 39 7.93 2.16 6.31
C GLN A 39 6.73 2.93 5.78
N VAL A 40 6.34 3.96 6.52
CA VAL A 40 5.32 4.88 6.06
C VAL A 40 5.93 5.49 4.82
N VAL A 41 5.52 4.98 3.67
CA VAL A 41 5.96 5.49 2.37
C VAL A 41 5.47 6.93 2.30
N ALA A 42 6.41 7.87 2.18
CA ALA A 42 6.07 9.29 2.14
C ALA A 42 5.22 9.57 0.88
N PRO A 43 4.13 10.33 1.00
CA PRO A 43 3.31 10.73 -0.14
C PRO A 43 4.16 11.51 -1.15
N ARG A 44 3.95 11.23 -2.43
CA ARG A 44 4.61 11.93 -3.53
C ARG A 44 3.60 12.18 -4.64
N VAL A 45 3.36 13.44 -4.96
CA VAL A 45 2.59 13.79 -6.15
C VAL A 45 3.41 13.41 -7.39
N ASP A 46 2.88 12.50 -8.19
CA ASP A 46 3.52 12.01 -9.42
C ASP A 46 2.51 12.04 -10.57
N THR A 47 2.58 13.07 -11.38
CA THR A 47 1.64 13.33 -12.47
C THR A 47 1.92 12.53 -13.74
N SER A 48 2.87 11.58 -13.70
CA SER A 48 3.13 10.66 -14.80
C SER A 48 2.13 9.50 -14.88
N TYR A 49 1.34 9.32 -13.84
CA TYR A 49 0.28 8.31 -13.76
C TYR A 49 -0.99 8.78 -14.45
N GLU A 50 -1.68 7.85 -15.10
CA GLU A 50 -3.08 8.03 -15.49
C GLU A 50 -3.97 7.83 -14.27
N VAL A 51 -5.03 8.62 -14.15
CA VAL A 51 -5.97 8.56 -13.03
C VAL A 51 -7.35 8.23 -13.53
N LEU A 52 -7.91 7.11 -13.08
CA LEU A 52 -9.31 6.75 -13.32
C LEU A 52 -10.11 7.03 -12.04
N VAL A 53 -11.11 7.90 -12.14
CA VAL A 53 -12.04 8.22 -11.05
C VAL A 53 -13.34 7.46 -11.26
N LEU A 54 -13.68 6.58 -10.33
CA LEU A 54 -14.93 5.78 -10.33
C LEU A 54 -15.87 6.32 -9.25
N ASN A 55 -16.98 6.91 -9.66
CA ASN A 55 -18.02 7.30 -8.71
C ASN A 55 -18.80 6.07 -8.27
N ALA A 56 -18.61 5.66 -7.01
CA ALA A 56 -19.32 4.54 -6.37
C ALA A 56 -20.40 5.05 -5.39
N THR A 57 -21.06 6.14 -5.74
CA THR A 57 -22.17 6.70 -4.95
C THR A 57 -23.38 6.94 -5.85
N ALA A 58 -24.55 7.15 -5.25
CA ALA A 58 -25.74 7.57 -5.97
C ALA A 58 -25.75 9.09 -6.29
N GLU A 59 -24.83 9.85 -5.72
CA GLU A 59 -24.74 11.28 -5.89
C GLU A 59 -24.01 11.62 -7.21
N THR A 60 -24.64 12.43 -8.03
CA THR A 60 -24.06 12.90 -9.29
C THR A 60 -23.08 14.05 -9.05
N GLY A 61 -21.98 14.05 -9.82
CA GLY A 61 -21.02 15.16 -9.79
C GLY A 61 -19.83 14.98 -8.84
N LEU A 62 -19.84 13.99 -7.92
CA LEU A 62 -18.71 13.75 -7.01
C LEU A 62 -17.45 13.37 -7.79
N GLY A 63 -17.55 12.52 -8.80
CA GLY A 63 -16.42 12.19 -9.66
C GLY A 63 -15.82 13.41 -10.36
N ALA A 64 -16.66 14.37 -10.78
CA ALA A 64 -16.19 15.62 -11.37
C ALA A 64 -15.43 16.49 -10.35
N LYS A 65 -15.90 16.57 -9.11
CA LYS A 65 -15.19 17.29 -8.03
C LYS A 65 -13.81 16.68 -7.77
N VAL A 66 -13.72 15.35 -7.71
CA VAL A 66 -12.43 14.65 -7.55
C VAL A 66 -11.52 14.94 -8.74
N ARG A 67 -12.04 14.90 -9.97
CA ARG A 67 -11.28 15.24 -11.18
C ARG A 67 -10.69 16.64 -11.11
N GLU A 68 -11.50 17.63 -10.71
CA GLU A 68 -11.04 19.00 -10.53
C GLU A 68 -9.92 19.12 -9.49
N ALA A 69 -10.02 18.40 -8.37
CA ALA A 69 -8.97 18.36 -7.34
C ALA A 69 -7.66 17.74 -7.89
N VAL A 70 -7.76 16.65 -8.64
CA VAL A 70 -6.61 16.00 -9.27
C VAL A 70 -5.92 16.92 -10.28
N ILE A 71 -6.69 17.55 -11.16
CA ILE A 71 -6.16 18.53 -12.12
C ILE A 71 -5.54 19.72 -11.39
N GLY A 72 -6.18 20.22 -10.34
CA GLY A 72 -5.66 21.30 -9.49
C GLY A 72 -4.34 20.96 -8.80
N ALA A 73 -4.08 19.68 -8.55
CA ALA A 73 -2.82 19.20 -8.00
C ALA A 73 -1.71 18.99 -9.05
N GLY A 74 -2.01 19.19 -10.35
CA GLY A 74 -1.03 19.25 -11.42
C GLY A 74 -1.14 18.16 -12.48
N TRP A 75 -2.10 17.23 -12.39
CA TRP A 75 -2.34 16.26 -13.47
C TRP A 75 -2.90 16.94 -14.72
N ALA A 76 -2.49 16.46 -15.89
CA ALA A 76 -3.07 16.93 -17.13
C ALA A 76 -4.51 16.44 -17.27
N GLU A 77 -5.39 17.28 -17.80
CA GLU A 77 -6.80 16.95 -17.99
C GLU A 77 -7.03 15.68 -18.83
N ALA A 78 -6.16 15.45 -19.80
CA ALA A 78 -6.20 14.27 -20.66
C ALA A 78 -5.81 12.97 -19.95
N ASP A 79 -5.16 13.04 -18.80
CA ASP A 79 -4.70 11.90 -18.03
C ASP A 79 -5.68 11.54 -16.89
N VAL A 80 -6.80 12.28 -16.76
CA VAL A 80 -7.80 12.04 -15.72
C VAL A 80 -9.16 11.71 -16.35
N GLU A 81 -9.54 10.45 -16.23
CA GLU A 81 -10.82 9.93 -16.72
C GLU A 81 -11.81 9.76 -15.56
N VAL A 82 -13.10 10.01 -15.83
CA VAL A 82 -14.19 9.83 -14.84
C VAL A 82 -15.21 8.86 -15.40
N SER A 83 -15.59 7.88 -14.58
CA SER A 83 -16.63 6.91 -14.89
C SER A 83 -17.46 6.61 -13.65
N ASN A 84 -18.48 5.77 -13.78
CA ASN A 84 -19.24 5.26 -12.65
C ASN A 84 -18.76 3.85 -12.30
N ALA A 85 -18.67 3.57 -11.00
CA ALA A 85 -18.44 2.21 -10.53
C ALA A 85 -19.67 1.32 -10.85
N SER A 86 -19.44 0.01 -10.89
CA SER A 86 -20.51 -0.97 -11.06
C SER A 86 -21.35 -1.18 -9.81
N SER A 87 -20.91 -0.70 -8.66
CA SER A 87 -21.57 -0.76 -7.34
C SER A 87 -21.53 0.61 -6.67
N ASN A 88 -22.53 0.92 -5.81
CA ASN A 88 -22.71 2.21 -5.15
C ASN A 88 -22.62 2.09 -3.62
N ASP A 89 -21.97 1.06 -3.10
CA ASP A 89 -21.96 0.70 -1.68
C ASP A 89 -20.56 0.78 -1.05
N PHE A 90 -19.65 1.51 -1.67
CA PHE A 90 -18.33 1.74 -1.11
C PHE A 90 -18.41 2.74 0.06
N PRO A 91 -18.09 2.31 1.29
CA PRO A 91 -18.21 3.19 2.45
C PRO A 91 -17.15 4.28 2.47
N THR A 92 -15.95 4.00 1.94
CA THR A 92 -14.77 4.86 2.05
C THR A 92 -14.17 5.14 0.67
N THR A 93 -13.80 6.40 0.46
CA THR A 93 -13.04 6.79 -0.73
C THR A 93 -11.64 6.18 -0.66
N THR A 94 -11.26 5.45 -1.71
CA THR A 94 -10.02 4.68 -1.71
C THR A 94 -9.26 4.86 -3.02
N VAL A 95 -7.94 5.05 -2.92
CA VAL A 95 -7.02 5.04 -4.06
C VAL A 95 -6.40 3.66 -4.18
N TYR A 96 -6.67 2.98 -5.28
CA TYR A 96 -6.11 1.67 -5.59
C TYR A 96 -4.89 1.79 -6.49
N TYR A 97 -3.88 0.96 -6.24
CA TYR A 97 -2.64 0.89 -7.02
C TYR A 97 -2.22 -0.57 -7.23
N GLY A 98 -1.58 -0.87 -8.35
CA GLY A 98 -1.30 -2.25 -8.77
C GLY A 98 0.04 -2.81 -8.29
N SER A 99 0.98 -1.97 -7.85
CA SER A 99 2.32 -2.39 -7.43
C SER A 99 2.78 -1.62 -6.20
N SER A 100 3.52 -2.28 -5.32
CA SER A 100 4.12 -1.62 -4.14
C SER A 100 5.05 -0.45 -4.48
N ALA A 101 5.57 -0.39 -5.70
CA ALA A 101 6.36 0.74 -6.19
C ALA A 101 5.51 2.02 -6.36
N ASP A 102 4.21 1.87 -6.56
CA ASP A 102 3.26 2.95 -6.84
C ASP A 102 2.64 3.55 -5.57
N GLU A 103 2.92 2.96 -4.39
CA GLU A 103 2.34 3.39 -3.12
C GLU A 103 2.59 4.87 -2.82
N ALA A 104 3.79 5.40 -3.09
CA ALA A 104 4.11 6.81 -2.87
C ALA A 104 3.24 7.73 -3.72
N ALA A 105 3.01 7.36 -4.98
CA ALA A 105 2.16 8.10 -5.90
C ALA A 105 0.67 8.02 -5.49
N ALA A 106 0.21 6.84 -5.09
CA ALA A 106 -1.16 6.64 -4.59
C ALA A 106 -1.44 7.47 -3.34
N ARG A 107 -0.50 7.53 -2.38
CA ARG A 107 -0.59 8.39 -1.19
C ARG A 107 -0.59 9.88 -1.56
N GLY A 108 0.24 10.28 -2.52
CA GLY A 108 0.27 11.66 -3.00
C GLY A 108 -1.04 12.07 -3.67
N LEU A 109 -1.67 11.17 -4.42
CA LEU A 109 -3.00 11.38 -5.00
C LEU A 109 -4.10 11.45 -3.92
N ALA A 110 -4.05 10.54 -2.93
CA ALA A 110 -4.99 10.54 -1.81
C ALA A 110 -4.96 11.87 -1.04
N ASP A 111 -3.77 12.40 -0.76
CA ASP A 111 -3.62 13.71 -0.11
C ASP A 111 -4.15 14.84 -0.99
N ALA A 112 -3.92 14.77 -2.31
CA ALA A 112 -4.35 15.80 -3.26
C ALA A 112 -5.88 15.94 -3.37
N ILE A 113 -6.62 14.85 -3.15
CA ILE A 113 -8.09 14.85 -3.20
C ILE A 113 -8.75 15.15 -1.85
N GLY A 114 -7.96 15.50 -0.83
CA GLY A 114 -8.47 15.86 0.50
C GLY A 114 -8.41 14.75 1.54
N GLY A 115 -7.76 13.64 1.22
CA GLY A 115 -7.61 12.46 2.06
C GLY A 115 -8.45 11.29 1.57
N ALA A 116 -7.82 10.13 1.43
CA ALA A 116 -8.48 8.89 1.05
C ALA A 116 -7.67 7.70 1.61
N GLU A 117 -8.30 6.55 1.73
CA GLU A 117 -7.57 5.31 1.98
C GLU A 117 -6.72 4.94 0.76
N VAL A 118 -5.65 4.18 0.99
CA VAL A 118 -4.74 3.73 -0.06
C VAL A 118 -4.62 2.22 0.04
N SER A 119 -4.91 1.51 -1.05
CA SER A 119 -4.94 0.05 -1.05
C SER A 119 -4.21 -0.55 -2.24
N LEU A 120 -3.39 -1.56 -1.98
CA LEU A 120 -2.77 -2.38 -3.02
C LEU A 120 -3.80 -3.40 -3.53
N ASP A 121 -4.32 -3.17 -4.72
CA ASP A 121 -5.25 -4.07 -5.39
C ASP A 121 -5.18 -3.83 -6.91
N ASP A 122 -4.89 -4.87 -7.66
CA ASP A 122 -4.79 -4.83 -9.13
C ASP A 122 -6.13 -5.11 -9.84
N THR A 123 -7.17 -5.49 -9.09
CA THR A 123 -8.51 -5.80 -9.63
C THR A 123 -9.14 -4.62 -10.37
N TYR A 124 -8.84 -3.40 -9.92
CA TYR A 124 -9.35 -2.17 -10.52
C TYR A 124 -8.47 -1.61 -11.64
N GLN A 125 -7.30 -2.22 -11.89
CA GLN A 125 -6.44 -1.77 -12.96
C GLN A 125 -7.06 -2.10 -14.32
N VAL A 126 -7.21 -1.10 -15.17
CA VAL A 126 -7.66 -1.34 -16.55
C VAL A 126 -6.52 -2.00 -17.30
N VAL A 127 -6.67 -3.29 -17.59
CA VAL A 127 -5.76 -3.99 -18.48
C VAL A 127 -5.95 -3.40 -19.88
N ALA A 128 -4.94 -2.68 -20.37
CA ALA A 128 -4.97 -2.17 -21.73
C ALA A 128 -5.31 -3.32 -22.70
N PRO A 129 -6.23 -3.12 -23.66
CA PRO A 129 -6.55 -4.15 -24.63
C PRO A 129 -5.28 -4.65 -25.35
N PRO A 130 -5.16 -5.93 -25.64
CA PRO A 130 -3.96 -6.52 -26.27
C PRO A 130 -3.58 -5.85 -27.60
N GLU A 131 -4.51 -5.18 -28.24
CA GLU A 131 -4.29 -4.40 -29.46
C GLU A 131 -3.39 -3.17 -29.24
N THR A 132 -3.51 -2.53 -28.06
CA THR A 132 -2.68 -1.36 -27.70
C THR A 132 -1.27 -1.79 -27.29
N ALA A 133 -1.14 -2.94 -26.62
CA ALA A 133 0.16 -3.53 -26.29
C ALA A 133 0.94 -3.96 -27.56
N ALA A 134 0.25 -4.43 -28.60
CA ALA A 134 0.85 -4.80 -29.89
C ALA A 134 1.36 -3.59 -30.71
N ALA A 135 0.84 -2.39 -30.42
CA ALA A 135 1.25 -1.15 -31.10
C ALA A 135 2.50 -0.50 -30.49
N GLY A 136 3.16 -1.14 -29.51
CA GLY A 136 4.34 -0.59 -28.83
C GLY A 136 4.03 0.58 -27.89
N GLY A 137 2.75 0.79 -27.56
CA GLY A 137 2.34 1.73 -26.53
C GLY A 137 2.80 1.21 -25.17
N THR A 138 3.70 1.91 -24.52
CA THR A 138 3.97 1.69 -23.09
C THR A 138 2.73 2.08 -22.35
N SER A 139 2.01 1.09 -21.79
CA SER A 139 0.92 1.36 -20.85
C SER A 139 1.51 2.18 -19.69
N ARG A 140 1.02 3.41 -19.51
CA ARG A 140 1.42 4.21 -18.35
C ARG A 140 0.85 3.57 -17.10
N PRO A 141 1.55 3.66 -15.95
CA PRO A 141 1.00 3.18 -14.70
C PRO A 141 -0.26 3.97 -14.36
N GLN A 142 -1.26 3.29 -13.84
CA GLN A 142 -2.57 3.85 -13.55
C GLN A 142 -2.85 3.81 -12.04
N LEU A 143 -3.48 4.87 -11.53
CA LEU A 143 -4.09 4.93 -10.20
C LEU A 143 -5.61 4.99 -10.37
N VAL A 144 -6.33 4.28 -9.52
CA VAL A 144 -7.80 4.26 -9.57
C VAL A 144 -8.37 4.80 -8.28
N VAL A 145 -9.15 5.87 -8.37
CA VAL A 145 -9.86 6.48 -7.24
C VAL A 145 -11.30 5.98 -7.26
N VAL A 146 -11.70 5.23 -6.24
CA VAL A 146 -13.10 4.87 -6.03
C VAL A 146 -13.68 5.83 -5.00
N VAL A 147 -14.62 6.66 -5.44
CA VAL A 147 -15.27 7.67 -4.58
C VAL A 147 -16.37 6.98 -3.78
N GLY A 148 -16.20 6.96 -2.46
CA GLY A 148 -17.12 6.34 -1.50
C GLY A 148 -18.13 7.31 -0.91
N LEU A 149 -18.94 6.78 0.00
CA LEU A 149 -20.04 7.52 0.67
C LEU A 149 -19.53 8.57 1.68
N ASP A 150 -18.27 8.49 2.07
CA ASP A 150 -17.60 9.44 2.96
C ASP A 150 -17.19 10.74 2.25
N PHE A 151 -17.09 10.73 0.92
CA PHE A 151 -16.65 11.88 0.14
C PHE A 151 -17.71 12.97 0.11
N GLY A 152 -17.42 14.13 0.70
CA GLY A 152 -18.35 15.27 0.74
C GLY A 152 -19.34 15.25 1.89
N SER A 153 -19.18 14.38 2.87
CA SER A 153 -20.03 14.29 4.07
C SER A 153 -19.57 15.22 5.22
N GLU A 154 -18.87 16.34 4.92
CA GLU A 154 -18.59 17.40 5.91
C GLU A 154 -19.67 18.46 5.94
#